data_e64bde45b2f7b01f2df5c3c3396d02dc
#
_entry.id   e64bde45b2f7b01f2df5c3c3396d02dc
#
_cell.length_a   1.000
_cell.length_b   1.000
_cell.length_c   1.000
_cell.angle_alpha   90.00
_cell.angle_beta   90.00
_cell.angle_gamma   90.00
#
_symmetry.space_group_name_H-M   'P 1'
#
loop_
_entity.id
_entity.type
_entity.pdbx_description
1 polymer ?
#
loop_
_entity_poly.entity_id
_entity_poly.type
_entity_poly.pdbx_seq_one_letter_code
_entity_poly.pdbx_strand_id
1 'polypeptide(L)'
;MVSAANLQTTEDLLSKINPAVTIHRTVRADINLEHVLDIRAYASRILSQVATPPSDDHDHASHDHERADDKASTHYEMRGITSLRVTCPVLSPEQLERLEQWIRTVLWECQLPGHFGDTQQGSLEVLRCKGMFGTRSGQTFVLQGVRNLYELEPLIGDDVGLPEHGKLVFIGKGLDDSVRKSLESILI
;
A
#
# COMPACT_ATOMS: atom_id res chain seq x y z
N MET A 1 -21.15 15.14 -16.47
CA MET A 1 -20.09 16.06 -16.93
C MET A 1 -19.82 17.09 -15.84
N VAL A 2 -18.57 17.41 -15.58
CA VAL A 2 -18.17 18.46 -14.61
C VAL A 2 -18.28 19.81 -15.31
N SER A 3 -18.75 20.86 -14.59
CA SER A 3 -18.84 22.21 -15.16
C SER A 3 -17.45 22.84 -15.36
N ALA A 4 -17.33 23.76 -16.32
CA ALA A 4 -16.06 24.45 -16.58
C ALA A 4 -15.56 25.22 -15.33
N ALA A 5 -16.47 25.79 -14.56
CA ALA A 5 -16.12 26.48 -13.31
C ALA A 5 -15.51 25.52 -12.26
N ASN A 6 -16.07 24.33 -12.09
CA ASN A 6 -15.54 23.34 -11.16
C ASN A 6 -14.18 22.80 -11.61
N LEU A 7 -13.96 22.64 -12.92
CA LEU A 7 -12.64 22.25 -13.46
C LEU A 7 -11.60 23.32 -13.15
N GLN A 8 -11.91 24.59 -13.35
CA GLN A 8 -10.98 25.67 -13.04
C GLN A 8 -10.65 25.74 -11.55
N THR A 9 -11.66 25.61 -10.67
CA THR A 9 -11.42 25.56 -9.22
C THR A 9 -10.51 24.39 -8.82
N THR A 10 -10.68 23.24 -9.46
CA THR A 10 -9.84 22.06 -9.20
C THR A 10 -8.39 22.30 -9.67
N GLU A 11 -8.20 22.87 -10.83
CA GLU A 11 -6.85 23.22 -11.33
C GLU A 11 -6.15 24.24 -10.43
N ASP A 12 -6.87 25.25 -9.98
CA ASP A 12 -6.33 26.25 -9.06
C ASP A 12 -5.89 25.63 -7.72
N LEU A 13 -6.66 24.66 -7.21
CA LEU A 13 -6.29 23.89 -6.01
C LEU A 13 -5.05 23.01 -6.24
N LEU A 14 -4.99 22.30 -7.35
CA LEU A 14 -3.85 21.45 -7.69
C LEU A 14 -2.58 22.28 -7.85
N SER A 15 -2.67 23.42 -8.53
CA SER A 15 -1.54 24.34 -8.72
C SER A 15 -1.05 24.97 -7.40
N LYS A 16 -1.94 25.18 -6.42
CA LYS A 16 -1.53 25.59 -5.07
C LYS A 16 -0.79 24.49 -4.29
N ILE A 17 -1.19 23.24 -4.47
CA ILE A 17 -0.55 22.08 -3.81
C ILE A 17 0.81 21.80 -4.43
N ASN A 18 0.90 21.84 -5.75
CA ASN A 18 2.13 21.61 -6.50
C ASN A 18 2.24 22.59 -7.68
N PRO A 19 2.91 23.74 -7.50
CA PRO A 19 3.05 24.74 -8.57
C PRO A 19 3.79 24.28 -9.83
N ALA A 20 4.55 23.18 -9.71
CA ALA A 20 5.33 22.63 -10.84
C ALA A 20 4.58 21.57 -11.64
N VAL A 21 3.31 21.28 -11.30
CA VAL A 21 2.54 20.25 -12.00
C VAL A 21 2.05 20.76 -13.36
N THR A 22 2.19 19.92 -14.38
CA THR A 22 1.51 20.13 -15.66
C THR A 22 0.15 19.44 -15.61
N ILE A 23 -0.93 20.18 -15.88
CA ILE A 23 -2.28 19.68 -15.82
C ILE A 23 -2.84 19.54 -17.24
N HIS A 24 -3.31 18.35 -17.58
CA HIS A 24 -3.95 18.06 -18.86
C HIS A 24 -5.42 17.72 -18.64
N ARG A 25 -6.32 18.41 -19.35
CA ARG A 25 -7.75 18.06 -19.37
C ARG A 25 -7.99 16.97 -20.39
N THR A 26 -8.57 15.88 -19.96
CA THR A 26 -8.86 14.73 -20.83
C THR A 26 -10.32 14.28 -20.72
N VAL A 27 -10.80 13.60 -21.74
CA VAL A 27 -12.12 12.98 -21.74
C VAL A 27 -11.93 11.49 -21.97
N ARG A 28 -12.39 10.64 -21.04
CA ARG A 28 -12.24 9.18 -21.11
C ARG A 28 -10.79 8.71 -21.26
N ALA A 29 -9.85 9.42 -20.60
CA ALA A 29 -8.41 9.17 -20.67
C ALA A 29 -7.80 9.32 -22.08
N ASP A 30 -8.47 9.99 -23.00
CA ASP A 30 -7.93 10.33 -24.32
C ASP A 30 -6.90 11.44 -24.16
N ILE A 31 -5.62 11.08 -24.19
CA ILE A 31 -4.47 11.95 -24.02
C ILE A 31 -3.33 11.51 -24.92
N ASN A 32 -2.59 12.47 -25.46
CA ASN A 32 -1.37 12.14 -26.18
C ASN A 32 -0.36 11.46 -25.25
N LEU A 33 0.11 10.27 -25.62
CA LEU A 33 1.02 9.46 -24.79
C LEU A 33 2.35 10.16 -24.49
N GLU A 34 2.80 11.11 -25.32
CA GLU A 34 3.97 11.94 -25.03
C GLU A 34 3.86 12.74 -23.74
N HIS A 35 2.64 13.02 -23.26
CA HIS A 35 2.42 13.72 -22.00
C HIS A 35 2.52 12.82 -20.77
N VAL A 36 2.52 11.49 -20.94
CA VAL A 36 2.52 10.53 -19.83
C VAL A 36 3.68 9.55 -19.89
N LEU A 37 4.29 9.37 -21.06
CA LEU A 37 5.46 8.50 -21.24
C LEU A 37 6.74 9.33 -21.26
N ASP A 38 7.83 8.75 -20.71
CA ASP A 38 9.21 9.33 -20.66
C ASP A 38 9.28 10.78 -20.11
N ILE A 39 8.36 11.15 -19.23
CA ILE A 39 8.29 12.50 -18.65
C ILE A 39 9.48 12.85 -17.74
N ARG A 40 10.35 11.87 -17.40
CA ARG A 40 11.58 12.02 -16.59
C ARG A 40 11.42 12.96 -15.39
N ALA A 41 10.28 12.92 -14.73
CA ALA A 41 9.89 13.86 -13.68
C ALA A 41 10.90 14.00 -12.53
N TYR A 42 11.79 13.04 -12.36
CA TYR A 42 12.81 13.04 -11.32
C TYR A 42 14.24 13.29 -11.84
N ALA A 43 14.45 13.36 -13.15
CA ALA A 43 15.79 13.54 -13.72
C ALA A 43 16.44 14.86 -13.30
N SER A 44 15.68 15.94 -13.23
CA SER A 44 16.16 17.26 -12.80
C SER A 44 16.44 17.35 -11.29
N ARG A 45 15.77 16.56 -10.46
CA ARG A 45 16.01 16.54 -8.99
C ARG A 45 17.32 15.86 -8.62
N ILE A 46 17.74 14.85 -9.36
CA ILE A 46 19.01 14.16 -9.12
C ILE A 46 20.19 15.08 -9.48
N LEU A 47 20.06 15.89 -10.52
CA LEU A 47 21.12 16.82 -10.95
C LEU A 47 21.28 18.02 -10.01
N SER A 48 20.22 18.52 -9.39
CA SER A 48 20.30 19.64 -8.45
C SER A 48 20.79 19.24 -7.05
N GLN A 49 20.78 17.96 -6.69
CA GLN A 49 21.35 17.45 -5.43
C GLN A 49 22.83 17.07 -5.55
N VAL A 50 23.36 16.95 -6.79
CA VAL A 50 24.77 16.62 -7.05
C VAL A 50 25.63 17.86 -7.30
N ALA A 51 25.04 19.01 -7.59
CA ALA A 51 25.76 20.24 -7.83
C ALA A 51 25.85 21.09 -6.56
N THR A 52 27.03 21.04 -5.95
CA THR A 52 27.65 21.81 -4.87
C THR A 52 27.64 21.19 -3.48
N PRO A 53 28.79 20.71 -3.00
CA PRO A 53 29.07 20.76 -1.58
C PRO A 53 29.38 22.22 -1.21
N PRO A 54 28.75 22.80 -0.18
CA PRO A 54 29.28 24.03 0.37
C PRO A 54 30.61 23.70 1.06
N SER A 55 31.65 24.31 0.59
CA SER A 55 32.89 24.46 1.32
C SER A 55 32.64 25.48 2.44
N ASP A 56 32.53 25.02 3.64
CA ASP A 56 32.70 25.86 4.82
C ASP A 56 33.63 25.17 5.79
N ASP A 57 34.84 25.72 5.82
CA ASP A 57 35.74 25.67 6.95
C ASP A 57 35.06 26.26 8.19
N HIS A 58 34.72 25.47 9.17
CA HIS A 58 34.58 25.92 10.56
C HIS A 58 34.92 24.82 11.57
N ASP A 59 35.80 25.23 12.45
CA ASP A 59 36.42 24.67 13.61
C ASP A 59 35.56 23.74 14.47
N HIS A 60 36.23 22.73 14.98
CA HIS A 60 35.78 21.77 15.98
C HIS A 60 35.40 22.40 17.31
N ALA A 61 34.18 22.25 17.72
CA ALA A 61 33.79 22.23 19.12
C ALA A 61 32.89 20.99 19.33
N SER A 62 33.44 20.05 20.11
CA SER A 62 32.79 18.84 20.60
C SER A 62 31.58 19.18 21.45
N HIS A 63 30.39 18.88 21.02
CA HIS A 63 29.22 18.72 21.87
C HIS A 63 28.59 17.38 21.60
N ASP A 64 28.68 16.53 22.60
CA ASP A 64 27.87 15.33 22.80
C ASP A 64 26.40 15.73 22.77
N HIS A 65 25.71 15.45 21.69
CA HIS A 65 24.24 15.44 21.65
C HIS A 65 23.78 14.02 21.49
N GLU A 66 23.25 13.48 22.56
CA GLU A 66 22.36 12.34 22.55
C GLU A 66 21.34 12.56 21.42
N ARG A 67 21.41 11.72 20.41
CA ARG A 67 20.40 11.65 19.35
C ARG A 67 19.12 11.09 19.97
N ALA A 68 18.27 11.98 20.45
CA ALA A 68 16.87 11.67 20.55
C ALA A 68 16.38 11.33 19.13
N ASP A 69 16.04 10.07 18.95
CA ASP A 69 15.44 9.55 17.73
C ASP A 69 14.01 10.13 17.63
N ASP A 70 13.94 11.38 17.20
CA ASP A 70 12.68 12.03 16.81
C ASP A 70 12.24 11.41 15.49
N LYS A 71 11.66 10.20 15.60
CA LYS A 71 10.88 9.60 14.54
C LYS A 71 9.70 10.52 14.31
N ALA A 72 9.87 11.48 13.39
CA ALA A 72 8.74 12.21 12.84
C ALA A 72 7.72 11.18 12.37
N SER A 73 6.65 10.97 13.15
CA SER A 73 5.60 10.03 12.81
C SER A 73 5.09 10.39 11.42
N THR A 74 5.09 9.44 10.52
CA THR A 74 4.61 9.69 9.16
C THR A 74 3.15 10.10 9.23
N HIS A 75 2.69 10.91 8.28
CA HIS A 75 1.30 11.38 8.21
C HIS A 75 0.26 10.23 8.23
N TYR A 76 0.69 9.02 7.90
CA TYR A 76 -0.11 7.80 7.96
C TYR A 76 -0.22 7.24 9.37
N GLU A 77 0.85 7.27 10.16
CA GLU A 77 0.85 6.84 11.56
C GLU A 77 -0.06 7.71 12.42
N MET A 78 -0.08 9.03 12.17
CA MET A 78 -1.01 9.95 12.85
C MET A 78 -2.49 9.62 12.58
N ARG A 79 -2.80 8.91 11.49
CA ARG A 79 -4.16 8.45 11.17
C ARG A 79 -4.45 7.03 11.64
N GLY A 80 -3.50 6.38 12.35
CA GLY A 80 -3.61 5.00 12.78
C GLY A 80 -3.61 3.98 11.63
N ILE A 81 -3.08 4.37 10.45
CA ILE A 81 -2.95 3.48 9.30
C ILE A 81 -1.61 2.77 9.40
N THR A 82 -1.66 1.45 9.44
CA THR A 82 -0.50 0.56 9.52
C THR A 82 -0.49 -0.43 8.37
N SER A 83 0.61 -1.16 8.24
CA SER A 83 0.71 -2.27 7.29
C SER A 83 1.03 -3.58 8.02
N LEU A 84 0.30 -4.62 7.69
CA LEU A 84 0.54 -5.99 8.12
C LEU A 84 1.07 -6.80 6.95
N ARG A 85 2.23 -7.41 7.12
CA ARG A 85 2.82 -8.33 6.13
C ARG A 85 2.96 -9.70 6.75
N VAL A 86 2.46 -10.72 6.04
CA VAL A 86 2.54 -12.12 6.45
C VAL A 86 3.12 -12.96 5.31
N THR A 87 3.99 -13.88 5.64
CA THR A 87 4.49 -14.89 4.71
C THR A 87 3.47 -16.00 4.57
N CYS A 88 3.14 -16.35 3.34
CA CYS A 88 2.15 -17.37 3.02
C CYS A 88 2.88 -18.64 2.51
N PRO A 89 2.71 -19.81 3.12
CA PRO A 89 3.24 -21.05 2.59
C PRO A 89 2.49 -21.46 1.31
N VAL A 90 2.92 -22.56 0.69
CA VAL A 90 2.16 -23.20 -0.38
C VAL A 90 0.90 -23.82 0.22
N LEU A 91 -0.27 -23.34 -0.19
CA LEU A 91 -1.55 -23.67 0.42
C LEU A 91 -2.16 -24.96 -0.12
N SER A 92 -2.77 -25.76 0.76
CA SER A 92 -3.71 -26.80 0.37
C SER A 92 -5.06 -26.18 -0.08
N PRO A 93 -5.92 -26.95 -0.77
CA PRO A 93 -7.26 -26.45 -1.13
C PRO A 93 -8.07 -25.97 0.10
N GLU A 94 -7.98 -26.70 1.20
CA GLU A 94 -8.70 -26.36 2.44
C GLU A 94 -8.14 -25.08 3.09
N GLN A 95 -6.83 -24.87 2.99
CA GLN A 95 -6.18 -23.64 3.48
C GLN A 95 -6.56 -22.44 2.60
N LEU A 96 -6.65 -22.64 1.29
CA LEU A 96 -7.11 -21.60 0.35
C LEU A 96 -8.55 -21.17 0.66
N GLU A 97 -9.45 -22.13 0.89
CA GLU A 97 -10.84 -21.85 1.24
C GLU A 97 -10.95 -21.10 2.59
N ARG A 98 -10.17 -21.51 3.61
CA ARG A 98 -10.10 -20.82 4.91
C ARG A 98 -9.54 -19.40 4.76
N LEU A 99 -8.53 -19.21 3.91
CA LEU A 99 -7.97 -17.89 3.63
C LEU A 99 -9.02 -16.99 2.97
N GLU A 100 -9.74 -17.48 1.98
CA GLU A 100 -10.80 -16.73 1.32
C GLU A 100 -11.92 -16.35 2.30
N GLN A 101 -12.34 -17.27 3.14
CA GLN A 101 -13.34 -17.01 4.18
C GLN A 101 -12.85 -15.95 5.17
N TRP A 102 -11.59 -16.03 5.61
CA TRP A 102 -10.96 -15.05 6.50
C TRP A 102 -10.93 -13.66 5.85
N ILE A 103 -10.48 -13.56 4.60
CA ILE A 103 -10.44 -12.30 3.85
C ILE A 103 -11.84 -11.70 3.78
N ARG A 104 -12.85 -12.50 3.46
CA ARG A 104 -14.25 -12.07 3.36
C ARG A 104 -14.76 -11.50 4.68
N THR A 105 -14.55 -12.20 5.79
CA THR A 105 -14.95 -11.75 7.12
C THR A 105 -14.26 -10.44 7.50
N VAL A 106 -12.95 -10.34 7.28
CA VAL A 106 -12.18 -9.14 7.65
C VAL A 106 -12.53 -7.94 6.78
N LEU A 107 -12.76 -8.12 5.47
CA LEU A 107 -13.08 -7.01 4.57
C LEU A 107 -14.54 -6.55 4.67
N TRP A 108 -15.47 -7.46 4.92
CA TRP A 108 -16.90 -7.13 4.90
C TRP A 108 -17.47 -6.87 6.29
N GLU A 109 -17.06 -7.65 7.29
CA GLU A 109 -17.57 -7.54 8.64
C GLU A 109 -16.68 -6.68 9.55
N CYS A 110 -15.46 -6.34 9.07
CA CYS A 110 -14.47 -5.57 9.83
C CYS A 110 -14.12 -6.21 11.18
N GLN A 111 -14.16 -7.55 11.25
CA GLN A 111 -13.95 -8.35 12.46
C GLN A 111 -13.04 -9.55 12.17
N LEU A 112 -12.47 -10.12 13.21
CA LEU A 112 -11.75 -11.39 13.12
C LEU A 112 -12.72 -12.57 13.24
N PRO A 113 -12.51 -13.66 12.49
CA PRO A 113 -13.30 -14.87 12.67
C PRO A 113 -13.25 -15.37 14.11
N GLY A 114 -14.42 -15.72 14.67
CA GLY A 114 -14.55 -16.22 16.04
C GLY A 114 -14.68 -15.15 17.14
N HIS A 115 -14.60 -13.87 16.81
CA HIS A 115 -14.83 -12.78 17.76
C HIS A 115 -16.20 -12.17 17.54
N PHE A 116 -17.23 -12.83 18.06
CA PHE A 116 -18.59 -12.30 18.06
C PHE A 116 -18.80 -11.44 19.32
N GLY A 117 -18.83 -10.12 19.16
CA GLY A 117 -19.45 -9.24 20.15
C GLY A 117 -18.57 -8.42 21.07
N ASP A 118 -17.24 -8.38 20.95
CA ASP A 118 -16.41 -7.50 21.76
C ASP A 118 -16.10 -6.19 21.01
N THR A 119 -16.94 -5.19 21.23
CA THR A 119 -16.89 -3.85 20.61
C THR A 119 -15.78 -2.95 21.15
N GLN A 120 -14.78 -3.48 21.85
CA GLN A 120 -13.72 -2.68 22.47
C GLN A 120 -12.34 -2.74 21.79
N GLN A 121 -12.16 -3.53 20.75
CA GLN A 121 -10.95 -3.42 19.93
C GLN A 121 -11.18 -2.40 18.83
N GLY A 122 -10.24 -1.45 18.69
CA GLY A 122 -10.31 -0.35 17.72
C GLY A 122 -10.69 -0.84 16.33
N SER A 123 -11.56 -0.13 15.65
CA SER A 123 -12.21 -0.56 14.40
C SER A 123 -11.20 -1.11 13.40
N LEU A 124 -11.24 -2.44 13.16
CA LEU A 124 -10.47 -3.07 12.09
C LEU A 124 -11.01 -2.56 10.75
N GLU A 125 -10.17 -1.93 9.97
CA GLU A 125 -10.52 -1.44 8.64
C GLU A 125 -9.38 -1.72 7.67
N VAL A 126 -9.59 -2.58 6.69
CA VAL A 126 -8.63 -2.82 5.63
C VAL A 126 -8.90 -1.88 4.47
N LEU A 127 -7.95 -1.01 4.17
CA LEU A 127 -8.04 -0.06 3.05
C LEU A 127 -7.53 -0.67 1.75
N ARG A 128 -6.53 -1.54 1.85
CA ARG A 128 -5.93 -2.22 0.69
C ARG A 128 -5.35 -3.56 1.10
N CYS A 129 -5.51 -4.56 0.26
CA CYS A 129 -4.78 -5.80 0.37
C CYS A 129 -4.16 -6.21 -0.96
N LYS A 130 -3.02 -6.86 -0.89
CA LYS A 130 -2.34 -7.49 -2.01
C LYS A 130 -1.65 -8.77 -1.55
N GLY A 131 -1.57 -9.73 -2.45
CA GLY A 131 -0.84 -10.94 -2.18
C GLY A 131 -0.57 -11.76 -3.42
N MET A 132 0.42 -12.63 -3.30
CA MET A 132 0.72 -13.65 -4.29
C MET A 132 1.25 -14.86 -3.56
N PHE A 133 0.70 -16.04 -3.84
CA PHE A 133 1.08 -17.29 -3.19
C PHE A 133 0.79 -18.50 -4.08
N GLY A 134 1.50 -19.58 -3.84
CA GLY A 134 1.32 -20.84 -4.54
C GLY A 134 0.34 -21.77 -3.83
N THR A 135 -0.23 -22.70 -4.57
CA THR A 135 -1.05 -23.80 -4.05
C THR A 135 -0.40 -25.14 -4.39
N ARG A 136 -0.76 -26.19 -3.63
CA ARG A 136 -0.27 -27.56 -3.88
C ARG A 136 -0.67 -28.12 -5.24
N SER A 137 -1.70 -27.53 -5.88
CA SER A 137 -2.07 -27.89 -7.27
C SER A 137 -1.11 -27.32 -8.31
N GLY A 138 -0.10 -26.56 -7.91
CA GLY A 138 0.84 -25.93 -8.84
C GLY A 138 0.37 -24.59 -9.41
N GLN A 139 -0.74 -24.05 -8.93
CA GLN A 139 -1.25 -22.75 -9.37
C GLN A 139 -0.76 -21.64 -8.47
N THR A 140 -0.44 -20.49 -9.06
CA THR A 140 -0.17 -19.24 -8.34
C THR A 140 -1.45 -18.41 -8.30
N PHE A 141 -1.80 -17.92 -7.12
CA PHE A 141 -2.95 -17.04 -6.90
C PHE A 141 -2.48 -15.63 -6.61
N VAL A 142 -3.27 -14.66 -7.07
CA VAL A 142 -3.09 -13.23 -6.80
C VAL A 142 -4.30 -12.73 -6.03
N LEU A 143 -4.02 -12.06 -4.92
CA LEU A 143 -5.00 -11.30 -4.14
C LEU A 143 -4.84 -9.82 -4.45
N GLN A 144 -5.91 -9.14 -4.78
CA GLN A 144 -5.98 -7.69 -4.86
C GLN A 144 -7.28 -7.21 -4.22
N GLY A 145 -7.20 -6.12 -3.45
CA GLY A 145 -8.41 -5.57 -2.86
C GLY A 145 -8.26 -4.12 -2.45
N VAL A 146 -9.37 -3.42 -2.52
CA VAL A 146 -9.55 -2.05 -2.05
C VAL A 146 -10.84 -2.00 -1.24
N ARG A 147 -10.70 -1.76 0.07
CA ARG A 147 -11.81 -1.78 1.03
C ARG A 147 -12.55 -3.12 0.99
N ASN A 148 -13.83 -3.13 0.71
CA ASN A 148 -14.70 -4.32 0.66
C ASN A 148 -14.74 -5.01 -0.70
N LEU A 149 -14.03 -4.49 -1.72
CA LEU A 149 -13.90 -5.13 -3.03
C LEU A 149 -12.57 -5.86 -3.09
N TYR A 150 -12.60 -7.14 -3.42
CA TYR A 150 -11.39 -7.93 -3.65
C TYR A 150 -11.59 -8.95 -4.76
N GLU A 151 -10.48 -9.34 -5.32
CA GLU A 151 -10.33 -10.41 -6.29
C GLU A 151 -9.27 -11.38 -5.77
N LEU A 152 -9.56 -12.66 -5.84
CA LEU A 152 -8.65 -13.76 -5.52
C LEU A 152 -8.70 -14.76 -6.66
N GLU A 153 -7.75 -14.64 -7.59
CA GLU A 153 -7.81 -15.37 -8.85
C GLU A 153 -6.49 -16.10 -9.13
N PRO A 154 -6.56 -17.24 -9.84
CA PRO A 154 -5.37 -17.89 -10.35
C PRO A 154 -4.70 -16.99 -11.39
N LEU A 155 -3.39 -16.83 -11.28
CA LEU A 155 -2.60 -16.12 -12.28
C LEU A 155 -2.51 -16.98 -13.55
N ILE A 156 -3.00 -16.44 -14.66
CA ILE A 156 -2.95 -17.09 -15.96
C ILE A 156 -1.67 -16.65 -16.67
N GLY A 157 -0.77 -17.60 -16.97
CA GLY A 157 0.48 -17.35 -17.69
C GLY A 157 1.49 -18.46 -17.45
N ASP A 158 2.19 -18.89 -18.50
CA ASP A 158 3.10 -20.05 -18.46
C ASP A 158 4.46 -19.76 -17.80
N ASP A 159 4.81 -18.50 -17.53
CA ASP A 159 6.15 -18.08 -17.12
C ASP A 159 6.28 -17.68 -15.64
N VAL A 160 5.25 -17.78 -14.84
CA VAL A 160 5.34 -17.41 -13.41
C VAL A 160 5.60 -18.66 -12.59
N GLY A 161 6.86 -18.87 -12.27
CA GLY A 161 7.27 -19.95 -11.35
C GLY A 161 6.54 -19.80 -10.00
N LEU A 162 6.22 -20.96 -9.39
CA LEU A 162 5.65 -20.98 -8.04
C LEU A 162 6.61 -20.30 -7.06
N PRO A 163 6.18 -19.26 -6.36
CA PRO A 163 6.99 -18.68 -5.30
C PRO A 163 7.16 -19.72 -4.19
N GLU A 164 8.39 -20.00 -3.76
CA GLU A 164 8.66 -20.86 -2.62
C GLU A 164 7.89 -20.42 -1.37
N HIS A 165 7.77 -19.13 -1.20
CA HIS A 165 6.94 -18.49 -0.17
C HIS A 165 6.17 -17.32 -0.76
N GLY A 166 4.86 -17.38 -0.60
CA GLY A 166 3.99 -16.27 -0.94
C GLY A 166 4.06 -15.13 0.08
N LYS A 167 3.44 -14.02 -0.25
CA LYS A 167 3.32 -12.85 0.62
C LYS A 167 1.91 -12.29 0.57
N LEU A 168 1.39 -11.94 1.75
CA LEU A 168 0.15 -11.22 1.91
C LEU A 168 0.46 -9.89 2.60
N VAL A 169 -0.10 -8.79 2.09
CA VAL A 169 0.07 -7.45 2.65
C VAL A 169 -1.30 -6.81 2.78
N PHE A 170 -1.59 -6.32 3.98
CA PHE A 170 -2.79 -5.56 4.29
C PHE A 170 -2.38 -4.18 4.78
N ILE A 171 -3.09 -3.15 4.35
CA ILE A 171 -2.88 -1.75 4.76
C ILE A 171 -4.21 -1.26 5.29
N GLY A 172 -4.21 -0.71 6.51
CA GLY A 172 -5.45 -0.28 7.14
C GLY A 172 -5.27 0.13 8.60
N LYS A 173 -6.36 0.16 9.33
CA LYS A 173 -6.41 0.45 10.76
C LYS A 173 -6.67 -0.82 11.57
N GLY A 174 -6.18 -0.85 12.80
CA GLY A 174 -6.40 -1.99 13.69
C GLY A 174 -5.69 -3.27 13.26
N LEU A 175 -4.68 -3.20 12.38
CA LEU A 175 -3.88 -4.33 11.92
C LEU A 175 -2.76 -4.64 12.93
N ASP A 176 -3.16 -5.20 14.05
CA ASP A 176 -2.29 -5.54 15.17
C ASP A 176 -1.82 -7.01 15.17
N ASP A 177 -1.17 -7.42 16.25
CA ASP A 177 -0.70 -8.80 16.43
C ASP A 177 -1.83 -9.83 16.51
N SER A 178 -3.04 -9.44 16.93
CA SER A 178 -4.18 -10.35 16.95
C SER A 178 -4.63 -10.71 15.54
N VAL A 179 -4.65 -9.72 14.64
CA VAL A 179 -4.92 -9.93 13.21
C VAL A 179 -3.86 -10.82 12.58
N ARG A 180 -2.57 -10.57 12.92
CA ARG A 180 -1.45 -11.42 12.46
C ARG A 180 -1.65 -12.87 12.88
N LYS A 181 -1.85 -13.12 14.16
CA LYS A 181 -2.02 -14.47 14.71
C LYS A 181 -3.24 -15.18 14.14
N SER A 182 -4.35 -14.47 13.97
CA SER A 182 -5.54 -14.99 13.33
C SER A 182 -5.27 -15.44 11.90
N LEU A 183 -4.58 -14.60 11.10
CA LEU A 183 -4.21 -14.97 9.73
C LEU A 183 -3.23 -16.14 9.69
N GLU A 184 -2.17 -16.10 10.49
CA GLU A 184 -1.16 -17.17 10.54
C GLU A 184 -1.77 -18.52 10.95
N SER A 185 -2.75 -18.53 11.86
CA SER A 185 -3.42 -19.75 12.32
C SER A 185 -4.19 -20.50 11.23
N ILE A 186 -4.64 -19.81 10.20
CA ILE A 186 -5.34 -20.44 9.07
C ILE A 186 -4.39 -20.90 7.96
N LEU A 187 -3.15 -20.42 7.96
CA LEU A 187 -2.13 -20.76 6.97
C LEU A 187 -1.31 -22.01 7.37
N ILE A 188 -1.39 -22.43 8.63
CA ILE A 188 -0.78 -23.63 9.16
C ILE A 188 -1.75 -24.81 9.00
#